data_adda1afee723adc31cf1893c36e86428
#
_entry.id   adda1afee723adc31cf1893c36e86428
#
_cell.length_a   1.000
_cell.length_b   1.000
_cell.length_c   1.000
_cell.angle_alpha   90.00
_cell.angle_beta   90.00
_cell.angle_gamma   90.00
#
_symmetry.space_group_name_H-M   'P 1'
#
loop_
_entity.id
_entity.type
_entity.pdbx_description
1 polymer ?
#
loop_
_entity_poly.entity_id
_entity_poly.type
_entity_poly.pdbx_seq_one_letter_code
_entity_poly.pdbx_strand_id
1 'polypeptide(L)'
;AFPSIIAGGERIFYLHYAEPMSVISDGELILSDVGAAFDEYGTDISRVFPANGRFSERQAQLYRVAYDANRAVMEQVRPGVFFPQLNRTCREASFEGLKALGLLDDFADIRRYVWHGAVHHVGLDTHDVGGYDEPMAENMIFTVDAGIYVREWGIGLRIEDNVLVTANGCENLSAAIPSTVEEIESLMAHN
;
A
#
# COMPACT_ATOMS: atom_id res chain seq x y z
N ALA A 1 15.88 -0.76 8.88
CA ALA A 1 15.12 0.20 8.08
C ALA A 1 15.84 0.43 6.75
N PHE A 2 15.14 0.85 5.75
CA PHE A 2 15.60 1.10 4.37
C PHE A 2 15.70 2.62 4.10
N PRO A 3 16.38 3.05 3.01
CA PRO A 3 16.35 4.44 2.57
C PRO A 3 14.93 4.86 2.23
N SER A 4 14.45 5.95 2.83
CA SER A 4 13.09 6.44 2.59
C SER A 4 12.83 6.71 1.10
N ILE A 5 11.69 6.29 0.61
CA ILE A 5 11.22 6.55 -0.74
C ILE A 5 10.25 7.73 -0.68
N ILE A 6 10.61 8.84 -1.32
CA ILE A 6 9.73 10.01 -1.46
C ILE A 6 9.61 10.32 -2.95
N ALA A 7 8.53 9.87 -3.56
CA ALA A 7 8.33 9.94 -5.01
C ALA A 7 7.14 10.85 -5.36
N GLY A 8 7.38 11.91 -6.14
CA GLY A 8 6.35 12.82 -6.64
C GLY A 8 6.01 12.57 -8.12
N GLY A 9 4.73 12.69 -8.48
CA GLY A 9 4.26 12.59 -9.85
C GLY A 9 4.66 11.28 -10.53
N GLU A 10 5.25 11.35 -11.71
CA GLU A 10 5.65 10.16 -12.49
C GLU A 10 6.72 9.28 -11.82
N ARG A 11 7.45 9.81 -10.80
CA ARG A 11 8.46 9.02 -10.07
C ARG A 11 7.83 7.90 -9.26
N ILE A 12 6.55 7.99 -8.93
CA ILE A 12 5.80 6.92 -8.24
C ILE A 12 5.84 5.60 -9.03
N PHE A 13 6.02 5.66 -10.36
CA PHE A 13 6.16 4.48 -11.21
C PHE A 13 7.52 3.77 -11.11
N TYR A 14 8.48 4.34 -10.36
CA TYR A 14 9.72 3.68 -9.96
C TYR A 14 9.55 3.18 -8.53
N LEU A 15 9.19 1.91 -8.36
CA LEU A 15 8.75 1.33 -7.08
C LEU A 15 9.70 1.60 -5.90
N HIS A 16 11.01 1.65 -6.16
CA HIS A 16 12.05 1.92 -5.18
C HIS A 16 12.82 3.20 -5.52
N TYR A 17 12.11 4.33 -5.65
CA TYR A 17 12.71 5.63 -5.93
C TYR A 17 13.40 6.20 -4.69
N ALA A 18 14.68 5.83 -4.51
CA ALA A 18 15.46 6.16 -3.31
C ALA A 18 16.27 7.48 -3.40
N GLU A 19 16.28 8.15 -4.55
CA GLU A 19 17.02 9.42 -4.76
C GLU A 19 16.04 10.57 -5.04
N PRO A 20 15.49 11.26 -4.02
CA PRO A 20 14.47 12.28 -4.19
C PRO A 20 15.06 13.59 -4.73
N MET A 21 15.35 13.64 -6.05
CA MET A 21 16.02 14.76 -6.73
C MET A 21 15.07 15.63 -7.56
N SER A 22 13.75 15.41 -7.51
CA SER A 22 12.80 16.10 -8.38
C SER A 22 11.98 17.15 -7.66
N VAL A 23 11.64 18.20 -8.38
CA VAL A 23 10.64 19.19 -7.94
C VAL A 23 9.26 18.54 -8.03
N ILE A 24 8.46 18.74 -7.02
CA ILE A 24 7.07 18.29 -6.94
C ILE A 24 6.20 19.48 -7.34
N SER A 25 5.29 19.28 -8.29
CA SER A 25 4.38 20.31 -8.78
C SER A 25 3.07 20.34 -7.96
N ASP A 26 2.36 21.45 -8.03
CA ASP A 26 1.04 21.60 -7.42
C ASP A 26 0.07 20.54 -7.96
N GLY A 27 -0.67 19.87 -7.07
CA GLY A 27 -1.62 18.82 -7.42
C GLY A 27 -1.01 17.44 -7.76
N GLU A 28 0.32 17.30 -7.82
CA GLU A 28 0.94 15.97 -7.91
C GLU A 28 0.73 15.18 -6.61
N LEU A 29 0.66 13.86 -6.75
CA LEU A 29 0.70 12.96 -5.60
C LEU A 29 2.15 12.73 -5.15
N ILE A 30 2.34 12.64 -3.85
CA ILE A 30 3.59 12.26 -3.21
C ILE A 30 3.37 10.90 -2.56
N LEU A 31 4.13 9.91 -2.98
CA LEU A 31 4.26 8.64 -2.28
C LEU A 31 5.39 8.77 -1.27
N SER A 32 5.08 8.54 -0.01
CA SER A 32 6.02 8.41 1.09
C SER A 32 6.00 6.97 1.57
N ASP A 33 7.15 6.32 1.46
CA ASP A 33 7.36 4.96 1.90
C ASP A 33 8.57 4.98 2.85
N VAL A 34 8.29 4.73 4.12
CA VAL A 34 9.23 4.97 5.21
C VAL A 34 9.16 3.87 6.25
N GLY A 35 10.32 3.52 6.79
CA GLY A 35 10.44 2.58 7.89
C GLY A 35 11.26 3.16 9.04
N ALA A 36 10.81 2.89 10.26
CA ALA A 36 11.58 3.08 11.47
C ALA A 36 12.16 1.73 11.93
N ALA A 37 13.21 1.75 12.74
CA ALA A 37 13.71 0.57 13.41
C ALA A 37 13.85 0.85 14.91
N PHE A 38 13.45 -0.13 15.71
CA PHE A 38 13.63 -0.12 17.16
C PHE A 38 14.19 -1.47 17.59
N ASP A 39 15.32 -1.47 18.29
CA ASP A 39 16.06 -2.67 18.67
C ASP A 39 16.29 -3.62 17.46
N GLU A 40 16.71 -3.03 16.33
CA GLU A 40 16.96 -3.69 15.04
C GLU A 40 15.70 -4.20 14.31
N TYR A 41 14.52 -4.21 14.92
CA TYR A 41 13.27 -4.60 14.26
C TYR A 41 12.71 -3.43 13.46
N GLY A 42 12.47 -3.65 12.15
CA GLY A 42 12.01 -2.65 11.20
C GLY A 42 10.50 -2.56 11.09
N THR A 43 10.04 -1.45 10.53
CA THR A 43 8.68 -1.25 10.05
C THR A 43 8.71 -0.81 8.60
N ASP A 44 7.60 -0.95 7.88
CA ASP A 44 7.44 -0.54 6.50
C ASP A 44 6.03 0.02 6.28
N ILE A 45 5.94 1.30 5.92
CA ILE A 45 4.66 2.01 5.84
C ILE A 45 4.67 2.93 4.63
N SER A 46 3.73 2.71 3.72
CA SER A 46 3.51 3.60 2.59
C SER A 46 2.21 4.38 2.73
N ARG A 47 2.29 5.68 2.42
CA ARG A 47 1.13 6.58 2.27
C ARG A 47 1.31 7.44 1.03
N VAL A 48 0.18 7.84 0.45
CA VAL A 48 0.16 8.77 -0.67
C VAL A 48 -0.75 9.96 -0.34
N PHE A 49 -0.26 11.15 -0.60
CA PHE A 49 -0.98 12.39 -0.34
C PHE A 49 -0.71 13.43 -1.44
N PRO A 50 -1.66 14.32 -1.71
CA PRO A 50 -1.49 15.37 -2.72
C PRO A 50 -0.61 16.51 -2.20
N ALA A 51 0.29 17.02 -3.06
CA ALA A 51 1.22 18.11 -2.70
C ALA A 51 0.51 19.39 -2.22
N ASN A 52 -0.70 19.65 -2.72
CA ASN A 52 -1.51 20.82 -2.34
C ASN A 52 -2.56 20.53 -1.27
N GLY A 53 -2.55 19.35 -0.66
CA GLY A 53 -3.45 18.97 0.42
C GLY A 53 -4.85 18.55 -0.02
N ARG A 54 -5.13 18.44 -1.34
CA ARG A 54 -6.43 18.03 -1.86
C ARG A 54 -6.29 17.05 -3.01
N PHE A 55 -6.95 15.90 -2.88
CA PHE A 55 -7.05 14.95 -3.97
C PHE A 55 -7.96 15.51 -5.08
N SER A 56 -7.55 15.37 -6.34
CA SER A 56 -8.50 15.49 -7.44
C SER A 56 -9.50 14.33 -7.39
N GLU A 57 -10.64 14.48 -8.05
CA GLU A 57 -11.67 13.43 -8.08
C GLU A 57 -11.10 12.07 -8.52
N ARG A 58 -10.31 12.08 -9.59
CA ARG A 58 -9.68 10.86 -10.15
C ARG A 58 -8.65 10.24 -9.20
N GLN A 59 -7.85 11.07 -8.51
CA GLN A 59 -6.92 10.61 -7.50
C GLN A 59 -7.66 9.97 -6.32
N ALA A 60 -8.72 10.62 -5.82
CA ALA A 60 -9.52 10.11 -4.72
C ALA A 60 -10.25 8.79 -5.08
N GLN A 61 -10.77 8.69 -6.30
CA GLN A 61 -11.40 7.45 -6.79
C GLN A 61 -10.39 6.29 -6.79
N LEU A 62 -9.20 6.49 -7.37
CA LEU A 62 -8.18 5.44 -7.42
C LEU A 62 -7.63 5.12 -6.03
N TYR A 63 -7.46 6.15 -5.17
CA TYR A 63 -7.04 5.96 -3.78
C TYR A 63 -7.99 5.03 -3.01
N ARG A 64 -9.30 5.24 -3.15
CA ARG A 64 -10.29 4.36 -2.51
C ARG A 64 -10.19 2.92 -2.99
N VAL A 65 -9.89 2.68 -4.27
CA VAL A 65 -9.66 1.31 -4.78
C VAL A 65 -8.47 0.66 -4.09
N ALA A 66 -7.35 1.37 -3.94
CA ALA A 66 -6.18 0.85 -3.24
C ALA A 66 -6.45 0.64 -1.75
N TYR A 67 -7.16 1.58 -1.11
CA TYR A 67 -7.56 1.48 0.29
C TYR A 67 -8.47 0.26 0.54
N ASP A 68 -9.50 0.08 -0.29
CA ASP A 68 -10.44 -1.03 -0.18
C ASP A 68 -9.72 -2.38 -0.40
N ALA A 69 -8.76 -2.44 -1.33
CA ALA A 69 -7.94 -3.62 -1.55
C ALA A 69 -7.05 -3.93 -0.33
N ASN A 70 -6.40 -2.92 0.28
CA ASN A 70 -5.63 -3.08 1.51
C ASN A 70 -6.52 -3.61 2.65
N ARG A 71 -7.71 -3.03 2.85
CA ARG A 71 -8.67 -3.47 3.89
C ARG A 71 -9.17 -4.89 3.64
N ALA A 72 -9.51 -5.23 2.38
CA ALA A 72 -9.95 -6.58 2.02
C ALA A 72 -8.88 -7.65 2.35
N VAL A 73 -7.60 -7.31 2.16
CA VAL A 73 -6.49 -8.19 2.57
C VAL A 73 -6.46 -8.36 4.08
N MET A 74 -6.51 -7.26 4.84
CA MET A 74 -6.48 -7.31 6.32
C MET A 74 -7.62 -8.16 6.91
N GLU A 75 -8.82 -8.09 6.32
CA GLU A 75 -9.98 -8.89 6.74
C GLU A 75 -9.77 -10.40 6.57
N GLN A 76 -8.87 -10.82 5.69
CA GLN A 76 -8.53 -12.23 5.48
C GLN A 76 -7.39 -12.71 6.37
N VAL A 77 -6.65 -11.82 7.02
CA VAL A 77 -5.50 -12.18 7.87
C VAL A 77 -5.98 -12.91 9.11
N ARG A 78 -5.54 -14.16 9.27
CA ARG A 78 -5.75 -15.01 10.46
C ARG A 78 -4.85 -16.24 10.38
N PRO A 79 -4.62 -16.95 11.48
CA PRO A 79 -3.88 -18.22 11.45
C PRO A 79 -4.46 -19.22 10.44
N GLY A 80 -3.58 -19.92 9.73
CA GLY A 80 -3.94 -20.92 8.71
C GLY A 80 -4.11 -20.36 7.29
N VAL A 81 -4.14 -19.05 7.09
CA VAL A 81 -4.15 -18.42 5.75
C VAL A 81 -2.73 -18.34 5.20
N PHE A 82 -2.59 -18.42 3.88
CA PHE A 82 -1.30 -18.35 3.17
C PHE A 82 -1.14 -17.01 2.44
N PHE A 83 0.08 -16.50 2.33
CA PHE A 83 0.38 -15.26 1.59
C PHE A 83 -0.14 -15.24 0.14
N PRO A 84 -0.05 -16.34 -0.65
CA PRO A 84 -0.65 -16.37 -1.98
C PRO A 84 -2.15 -16.09 -2.01
N GLN A 85 -2.90 -16.47 -0.96
CA GLN A 85 -4.34 -16.17 -0.84
C GLN A 85 -4.56 -14.67 -0.64
N LEU A 86 -3.78 -14.01 0.22
CA LEU A 86 -3.84 -12.56 0.44
C LEU A 86 -3.49 -11.78 -0.83
N ASN A 87 -2.44 -12.20 -1.55
CA ASN A 87 -2.07 -11.62 -2.84
C ASN A 87 -3.20 -11.74 -3.87
N ARG A 88 -3.94 -12.85 -3.85
CA ARG A 88 -5.11 -13.04 -4.71
C ARG A 88 -6.26 -12.11 -4.29
N THR A 89 -6.57 -12.04 -3.01
CA THR A 89 -7.60 -11.13 -2.48
C THR A 89 -7.34 -9.68 -2.88
N CYS A 90 -6.10 -9.20 -2.75
CA CYS A 90 -5.73 -7.85 -3.18
C CYS A 90 -6.02 -7.62 -4.67
N ARG A 91 -5.62 -8.57 -5.53
CA ARG A 91 -5.87 -8.44 -6.98
C ARG A 91 -7.36 -8.48 -7.32
N GLU A 92 -8.13 -9.34 -6.66
CA GLU A 92 -9.58 -9.44 -6.86
C GLU A 92 -10.29 -8.15 -6.44
N ALA A 93 -9.98 -7.61 -5.26
CA ALA A 93 -10.53 -6.35 -4.79
C ALA A 93 -10.11 -5.16 -5.70
N SER A 94 -8.83 -5.09 -6.09
CA SER A 94 -8.34 -4.09 -7.02
C SER A 94 -9.03 -4.18 -8.39
N PHE A 95 -9.26 -5.41 -8.88
CA PHE A 95 -9.95 -5.61 -10.16
C PHE A 95 -11.37 -5.07 -10.15
N GLU A 96 -12.15 -5.35 -9.12
CA GLU A 96 -13.53 -4.86 -9.01
C GLU A 96 -13.56 -3.32 -9.01
N GLY A 97 -12.67 -2.67 -8.26
CA GLY A 97 -12.57 -1.22 -8.25
C GLY A 97 -12.10 -0.63 -9.59
N LEU A 98 -11.07 -1.20 -10.21
CA LEU A 98 -10.56 -0.76 -11.51
C LEU A 98 -11.59 -0.97 -12.64
N LYS A 99 -12.35 -2.05 -12.58
CA LYS A 99 -13.45 -2.32 -13.48
C LYS A 99 -14.57 -1.29 -13.35
N ALA A 100 -14.93 -0.93 -12.11
CA ALA A 100 -15.92 0.12 -11.85
C ALA A 100 -15.48 1.49 -12.38
N LEU A 101 -14.17 1.75 -12.44
CA LEU A 101 -13.58 2.96 -13.03
C LEU A 101 -13.40 2.87 -14.56
N GLY A 102 -13.77 1.75 -15.19
CA GLY A 102 -13.66 1.54 -16.64
C GLY A 102 -12.23 1.33 -17.14
N LEU A 103 -11.30 0.91 -16.25
CA LEU A 103 -9.89 0.68 -16.58
C LEU A 103 -9.62 -0.77 -17.02
N LEU A 104 -10.41 -1.72 -16.53
CA LEU A 104 -10.26 -3.16 -16.82
C LEU A 104 -11.63 -3.80 -17.06
N ASP A 105 -11.68 -4.73 -18.00
CA ASP A 105 -12.85 -5.59 -18.25
C ASP A 105 -12.55 -7.06 -17.93
N ASP A 106 -11.28 -7.50 -18.02
CA ASP A 106 -10.84 -8.86 -17.78
C ASP A 106 -9.81 -8.92 -16.66
N PHE A 107 -10.02 -9.84 -15.71
CA PHE A 107 -9.08 -10.08 -14.60
C PHE A 107 -7.69 -10.54 -15.07
N ALA A 108 -7.58 -11.16 -16.24
CA ALA A 108 -6.31 -11.56 -16.82
C ALA A 108 -5.35 -10.37 -17.02
N ASP A 109 -5.90 -9.17 -17.21
CA ASP A 109 -5.14 -7.94 -17.42
C ASP A 109 -4.76 -7.20 -16.13
N ILE A 110 -5.09 -7.73 -14.95
CA ILE A 110 -4.87 -7.05 -13.65
C ILE A 110 -3.43 -6.59 -13.44
N ARG A 111 -2.45 -7.33 -13.98
CA ARG A 111 -1.02 -7.00 -13.88
C ARG A 111 -0.59 -5.75 -14.63
N ARG A 112 -1.47 -5.16 -15.46
CA ARG A 112 -1.22 -3.84 -16.05
C ARG A 112 -1.18 -2.75 -14.99
N TYR A 113 -1.91 -2.94 -13.87
CA TYR A 113 -2.10 -1.94 -12.83
C TYR A 113 -1.64 -2.38 -11.44
N VAL A 114 -1.64 -3.68 -11.13
CA VAL A 114 -1.15 -4.24 -9.85
C VAL A 114 0.17 -4.98 -10.13
N TRP A 115 1.29 -4.34 -9.79
CA TRP A 115 2.61 -4.76 -10.28
C TRP A 115 3.36 -5.68 -9.34
N HIS A 116 3.07 -5.65 -8.04
CA HIS A 116 3.77 -6.43 -7.01
C HIS A 116 2.80 -7.25 -6.14
N GLY A 117 3.37 -8.02 -5.23
CA GLY A 117 2.60 -8.69 -4.18
C GLY A 117 2.08 -7.71 -3.14
N ALA A 118 0.99 -8.09 -2.48
CA ALA A 118 0.35 -7.25 -1.47
C ALA A 118 0.83 -7.56 -0.04
N VAL A 119 1.75 -8.49 0.13
CA VAL A 119 2.25 -8.88 1.46
C VAL A 119 3.70 -9.33 1.37
N HIS A 120 4.49 -8.98 2.37
CA HIS A 120 5.84 -9.50 2.58
C HIS A 120 6.20 -9.51 4.07
N HIS A 121 7.13 -10.37 4.46
CA HIS A 121 7.68 -10.37 5.80
C HIS A 121 8.46 -9.08 6.07
N VAL A 122 8.40 -8.59 7.31
CA VAL A 122 9.18 -7.46 7.82
C VAL A 122 9.71 -7.82 9.19
N GLY A 123 10.92 -7.41 9.51
CA GLY A 123 11.57 -7.73 10.78
C GLY A 123 12.96 -7.11 10.89
N LEU A 124 14.01 -7.93 10.93
CA LEU A 124 15.38 -7.45 10.90
C LEU A 124 15.75 -6.84 9.53
N ASP A 125 15.13 -7.36 8.47
CA ASP A 125 15.19 -6.79 7.14
C ASP A 125 13.81 -6.30 6.68
N THR A 126 13.77 -5.35 5.75
CA THR A 126 12.53 -4.81 5.16
C THR A 126 11.75 -5.89 4.42
N HIS A 127 12.44 -6.71 3.63
CA HIS A 127 11.92 -7.95 3.07
C HIS A 127 12.60 -9.10 3.82
N ASP A 128 12.08 -9.41 5.00
CA ASP A 128 12.71 -10.35 5.90
C ASP A 128 12.51 -11.81 5.47
N VAL A 129 13.33 -12.69 6.03
CA VAL A 129 13.24 -14.14 5.78
C VAL A 129 11.91 -14.69 6.26
N GLY A 130 11.35 -15.62 5.50
CA GLY A 130 10.09 -16.28 5.84
C GLY A 130 9.58 -17.13 4.69
N GLY A 131 8.82 -18.17 5.03
CA GLY A 131 8.18 -19.04 4.04
C GLY A 131 6.88 -18.42 3.52
N TYR A 132 6.75 -18.26 2.22
CA TYR A 132 5.51 -17.83 1.59
C TYR A 132 4.52 -18.98 1.37
N ASP A 133 5.02 -20.21 1.45
CA ASP A 133 4.25 -21.46 1.28
C ASP A 133 3.83 -22.08 2.63
N GLU A 134 4.09 -21.39 3.74
CA GLU A 134 3.66 -21.79 5.06
C GLU A 134 2.41 -21.03 5.50
N PRO A 135 1.51 -21.67 6.28
CA PRO A 135 0.34 -20.97 6.80
C PRO A 135 0.75 -19.97 7.87
N MET A 136 0.05 -18.84 7.91
CA MET A 136 0.25 -17.84 8.97
C MET A 136 0.04 -18.46 10.35
N ALA A 137 0.86 -18.04 11.29
CA ALA A 137 0.74 -18.34 12.70
C ALA A 137 0.44 -17.08 13.50
N GLU A 138 -0.18 -17.26 14.66
CA GLU A 138 -0.33 -16.18 15.66
C GLU A 138 1.03 -15.57 16.02
N ASN A 139 1.06 -14.27 16.24
CA ASN A 139 2.23 -13.43 16.51
C ASN A 139 3.17 -13.19 15.31
N MET A 140 2.84 -13.63 14.10
CA MET A 140 3.55 -13.17 12.91
C MET A 140 3.29 -11.68 12.67
N ILE A 141 4.33 -10.94 12.25
CA ILE A 141 4.23 -9.56 11.77
C ILE A 141 4.65 -9.56 10.30
N PHE A 142 3.89 -8.85 9.47
CA PHE A 142 4.19 -8.66 8.05
C PHE A 142 3.49 -7.41 7.53
N THR A 143 3.78 -7.02 6.29
CA THR A 143 3.16 -5.85 5.65
C THR A 143 1.93 -6.25 4.85
N VAL A 144 0.95 -5.34 4.79
CA VAL A 144 -0.14 -5.36 3.81
C VAL A 144 0.04 -4.15 2.91
N ASP A 145 0.57 -4.37 1.71
CA ASP A 145 1.02 -3.37 0.74
C ASP A 145 0.19 -3.42 -0.55
N ALA A 146 -0.85 -2.61 -0.63
CA ALA A 146 -1.71 -2.51 -1.81
C ALA A 146 -1.25 -1.39 -2.75
N GLY A 147 -0.69 -1.77 -3.90
CA GLY A 147 -0.20 -0.85 -4.93
C GLY A 147 -1.00 -0.90 -6.23
N ILE A 148 -1.40 0.27 -6.74
CA ILE A 148 -2.11 0.44 -8.02
C ILE A 148 -1.43 1.54 -8.82
N TYR A 149 -1.12 1.27 -10.10
CA TYR A 149 -0.31 2.14 -10.96
C TYR A 149 -0.97 2.32 -12.33
N VAL A 150 -1.57 3.48 -12.56
CA VAL A 150 -2.30 3.83 -13.80
C VAL A 150 -1.51 4.86 -14.58
N ARG A 151 -0.60 4.39 -15.46
CA ARG A 151 0.30 5.26 -16.24
C ARG A 151 -0.46 6.25 -17.12
N GLU A 152 -1.54 5.83 -17.73
CA GLU A 152 -2.38 6.65 -18.60
C GLU A 152 -3.09 7.79 -17.85
N TRP A 153 -3.18 7.70 -16.53
CA TRP A 153 -3.66 8.78 -15.67
C TRP A 153 -2.53 9.58 -15.01
N GLY A 154 -1.28 9.11 -15.11
CA GLY A 154 -0.15 9.66 -14.37
C GLY A 154 -0.29 9.46 -12.85
N ILE A 155 -1.04 8.46 -12.41
CA ILE A 155 -1.37 8.23 -10.99
C ILE A 155 -0.88 6.85 -10.56
N GLY A 156 -0.02 6.83 -9.55
CA GLY A 156 0.38 5.62 -8.82
C GLY A 156 0.08 5.79 -7.34
N LEU A 157 -0.27 4.70 -6.68
CA LEU A 157 -0.65 4.66 -5.27
C LEU A 157 -0.07 3.43 -4.61
N ARG A 158 0.34 3.57 -3.34
CA ARG A 158 0.68 2.48 -2.44
C ARG A 158 0.19 2.80 -1.04
N ILE A 159 -0.58 1.90 -0.45
CA ILE A 159 -1.06 1.98 0.92
C ILE A 159 -0.56 0.74 1.62
N GLU A 160 0.29 0.93 2.59
CA GLU A 160 0.98 -0.15 3.28
C GLU A 160 0.93 0.04 4.78
N ASP A 161 0.61 -1.03 5.47
CA ASP A 161 0.50 -1.10 6.92
C ASP A 161 1.21 -2.35 7.45
N ASN A 162 1.75 -2.26 8.66
CA ASN A 162 2.24 -3.42 9.37
C ASN A 162 1.09 -4.04 10.16
N VAL A 163 0.95 -5.36 10.10
CA VAL A 163 -0.08 -6.10 10.81
C VAL A 163 0.51 -7.19 11.69
N LEU A 164 -0.08 -7.37 12.86
CA LEU A 164 0.18 -8.49 13.78
C LEU A 164 -0.94 -9.51 13.65
N VAL A 165 -0.61 -10.76 13.36
CA VAL A 165 -1.59 -11.87 13.36
C VAL A 165 -2.00 -12.19 14.79
N THR A 166 -3.30 -12.14 15.05
CA THR A 166 -3.90 -12.53 16.33
C THR A 166 -4.59 -13.89 16.23
N ALA A 167 -5.06 -14.43 17.33
CA ALA A 167 -5.75 -15.73 17.35
C ALA A 167 -6.95 -15.83 16.37
N ASN A 168 -7.64 -14.70 16.07
CA ASN A 168 -8.86 -14.70 15.28
C ASN A 168 -8.86 -13.68 14.10
N GLY A 169 -7.73 -13.01 13.84
CA GLY A 169 -7.65 -11.96 12.82
C GLY A 169 -6.29 -11.29 12.83
N CYS A 170 -6.28 -9.97 12.69
CA CYS A 170 -5.06 -9.17 12.86
C CYS A 170 -5.32 -7.86 13.60
N GLU A 171 -4.24 -7.31 14.14
CA GLU A 171 -4.16 -5.93 14.62
C GLU A 171 -3.36 -5.11 13.60
N ASN A 172 -3.91 -3.97 13.17
CA ASN A 172 -3.16 -3.02 12.36
C ASN A 172 -2.30 -2.16 13.28
N LEU A 173 -0.99 -2.38 13.25
CA LEU A 173 0.00 -1.64 14.05
C LEU A 173 0.19 -0.20 13.57
N SER A 174 -0.25 0.10 12.35
CA SER A 174 -0.17 1.41 11.71
C SER A 174 -1.49 2.21 11.83
N ALA A 175 -2.47 1.74 12.59
CA ALA A 175 -3.83 2.30 12.64
C ALA A 175 -3.90 3.77 13.08
N ALA A 176 -2.88 4.30 13.77
CA ALA A 176 -2.81 5.69 14.17
C ALA A 176 -2.42 6.66 13.03
N ILE A 177 -1.96 6.12 11.89
CA ILE A 177 -1.51 6.91 10.73
C ILE A 177 -2.70 7.13 9.78
N PRO A 178 -3.04 8.37 9.44
CA PRO A 178 -4.12 8.67 8.49
C PRO A 178 -4.02 7.83 7.22
N SER A 179 -5.13 7.21 6.82
CA SER A 179 -5.17 6.26 5.71
C SER A 179 -6.36 6.44 4.76
N THR A 180 -7.35 7.24 5.12
CA THR A 180 -8.46 7.60 4.23
C THR A 180 -8.20 8.95 3.55
N VAL A 181 -8.86 9.19 2.41
CA VAL A 181 -8.83 10.49 1.70
C VAL A 181 -9.19 11.62 2.67
N GLU A 182 -10.23 11.44 3.44
CA GLU A 182 -10.80 12.44 4.34
C GLU A 182 -9.85 12.77 5.51
N GLU A 183 -9.20 11.76 6.09
CA GLU A 183 -8.21 11.93 7.16
C GLU A 183 -6.97 12.67 6.67
N ILE A 184 -6.47 12.31 5.48
CA ILE A 184 -5.29 12.93 4.86
C ILE A 184 -5.58 14.40 4.53
N GLU A 185 -6.70 14.70 3.86
CA GLU A 185 -7.08 16.08 3.54
C GLU A 185 -7.30 16.91 4.81
N SER A 186 -7.90 16.32 5.86
CA SER A 186 -8.08 16.98 7.15
C SER A 186 -6.76 17.33 7.82
N LEU A 187 -5.80 16.38 7.81
CA LEU A 187 -4.46 16.62 8.37
C LEU A 187 -3.74 17.73 7.63
N MET A 188 -3.79 17.74 6.31
CA MET A 188 -3.10 18.72 5.47
C MET A 188 -3.75 20.11 5.50
N ALA A 189 -5.04 20.20 5.78
CA ALA A 189 -5.74 21.49 5.90
C ALA A 189 -5.35 22.28 7.17
N HIS A 190 -4.72 21.64 8.15
CA HIS A 190 -4.32 22.26 9.43
C HIS A 190 -2.84 22.68 9.45
N ASN A 191 -2.13 22.49 8.35
CA ASN A 191 -0.75 22.91 8.13
C ASN A 191 -0.66 23.98 7.04
#